data_36962ec0f51c1bb70b9847dddc177a17
#
_entry.id   36962ec0f51c1bb70b9847dddc177a17
#
_cell.length_a   1.000
_cell.length_b   1.000
_cell.length_c   1.000
_cell.angle_alpha   90.00
_cell.angle_beta   90.00
_cell.angle_gamma   90.00
#
_symmetry.space_group_name_H-M   'P 1'
#
loop_
_entity.id
_entity.type
_entity.pdbx_description
1 polymer ?
#
loop_
_entity_poly.entity_id
_entity_poly.type
_entity_poly.pdbx_seq_one_letter_code
_entity_poly.pdbx_strand_id
1 'polypeptide(L)'
;MKILIVTQYYSPEQFQINEIAPELVRRGHEVTVLCGVPNYPKGIVFQGYETADNCKQKEREYYKQTGVRVIHAKQHPRGHNPFSLLRNYFSFVKNSKEVIRNLSPNFDVVLGYQLSPITSMYAAVEYKKLYGTPLMYYTLDLWPVSAESILKSSKNPLMLPVTWMSRKIYQSADRILVTSLPFMDYLSRVNGIERERMGYLPQHAGGGMMLMDLQKETHNGCADFMFAGNLGKGQRIDVIVNAAAELGARTDYKVHIVGDGSMRSSLETMVKEKGLTNNVVFYGNQKRDDMPSFYKKADVLLITLRGNNEVGNTMPGKLQMYMTTGKPILGAINGAANEVIKEAECGACVDAGNYKGLADLMKSYIESPEKYKDCGANARRYFTEHFTFEHYMNGLERELQTLIAK
;
A
#
# COMPACT_ATOMS: atom_id res chain seq x y z
N MET A 1 20.15 -12.97 -12.61
CA MET A 1 20.06 -11.62 -13.24
C MET A 1 20.76 -10.60 -12.37
N LYS A 2 21.32 -9.57 -12.98
CA LYS A 2 21.82 -8.36 -12.30
C LYS A 2 20.76 -7.29 -12.36
N ILE A 3 20.15 -6.95 -11.23
CA ILE A 3 18.98 -6.09 -11.13
C ILE A 3 19.37 -4.77 -10.48
N LEU A 4 19.12 -3.64 -11.17
CA LEU A 4 19.17 -2.32 -10.57
C LEU A 4 17.76 -1.90 -10.12
N ILE A 5 17.55 -1.78 -8.81
CA ILE A 5 16.32 -1.24 -8.25
C ILE A 5 16.51 0.26 -8.00
N VAL A 6 15.59 1.07 -8.51
CA VAL A 6 15.54 2.52 -8.28
C VAL A 6 14.30 2.85 -7.47
N THR A 7 14.48 3.45 -6.31
CA THR A 7 13.40 3.93 -5.43
C THR A 7 13.88 5.13 -4.62
N GLN A 8 12.99 6.02 -4.18
CA GLN A 8 13.41 7.11 -3.31
C GLN A 8 13.60 6.66 -1.85
N TYR A 9 12.81 5.67 -1.41
CA TYR A 9 12.75 5.23 -0.02
C TYR A 9 13.15 3.76 0.07
N TYR A 10 14.04 3.45 1.02
CA TYR A 10 14.52 2.11 1.29
C TYR A 10 14.92 1.96 2.76
N SER A 11 15.37 0.79 3.17
CA SER A 11 15.80 0.52 4.55
C SER A 11 16.73 1.62 5.12
N PRO A 12 16.48 2.05 6.36
CA PRO A 12 15.61 1.50 7.41
C PRO A 12 14.16 2.04 7.40
N GLU A 13 13.77 2.81 6.40
CA GLU A 13 12.40 3.26 6.19
C GLU A 13 11.50 2.06 5.87
N GLN A 14 10.30 2.00 6.44
CA GLN A 14 9.45 0.79 6.38
C GLN A 14 8.62 0.72 5.09
N PHE A 15 9.17 0.06 4.08
CA PHE A 15 8.51 -0.21 2.80
C PHE A 15 8.68 -1.69 2.42
N GLN A 16 7.75 -2.26 1.67
CA GLN A 16 7.79 -3.67 1.26
C GLN A 16 9.01 -4.03 0.40
N ILE A 17 9.59 -3.06 -0.31
CA ILE A 17 10.82 -3.27 -1.08
C ILE A 17 11.98 -3.77 -0.21
N ASN A 18 11.94 -3.52 1.10
CA ASN A 18 12.94 -4.01 2.05
C ASN A 18 12.91 -5.54 2.23
N GLU A 19 11.79 -6.17 1.90
CA GLU A 19 11.62 -7.63 1.91
C GLU A 19 11.90 -8.21 0.52
N ILE A 20 11.51 -7.49 -0.53
CA ILE A 20 11.62 -7.90 -1.93
C ILE A 20 13.09 -7.99 -2.38
N ALA A 21 13.90 -6.96 -2.10
CA ALA A 21 15.27 -6.90 -2.58
C ALA A 21 16.18 -8.01 -1.97
N PRO A 22 16.14 -8.28 -0.64
CA PRO A 22 16.87 -9.43 -0.06
C PRO A 22 16.35 -10.77 -0.57
N GLU A 23 15.05 -10.92 -0.81
CA GLU A 23 14.50 -12.16 -1.35
C GLU A 23 14.98 -12.43 -2.78
N LEU A 24 15.10 -11.41 -3.63
CA LEU A 24 15.73 -11.55 -4.95
C LEU A 24 17.18 -12.06 -4.85
N VAL A 25 17.95 -11.58 -3.85
CA VAL A 25 19.30 -12.10 -3.60
C VAL A 25 19.25 -13.57 -3.17
N ARG A 26 18.33 -13.94 -2.25
CA ARG A 26 18.16 -15.33 -1.80
C ARG A 26 17.79 -16.27 -2.96
N ARG A 27 17.12 -15.76 -3.99
CA ARG A 27 16.76 -16.47 -5.23
C ARG A 27 17.91 -16.49 -6.27
N GLY A 28 19.08 -16.00 -5.91
CA GLY A 28 20.31 -16.09 -6.74
C GLY A 28 20.48 -14.91 -7.71
N HIS A 29 19.84 -13.76 -7.47
CA HIS A 29 20.09 -12.56 -8.26
C HIS A 29 21.13 -11.64 -7.60
N GLU A 30 21.85 -10.87 -8.42
CA GLU A 30 22.69 -9.77 -7.96
C GLU A 30 21.83 -8.49 -7.92
N VAL A 31 21.60 -7.92 -6.73
CA VAL A 31 20.71 -6.78 -6.56
C VAL A 31 21.49 -5.56 -6.08
N THR A 32 21.33 -4.46 -6.82
CA THR A 32 21.77 -3.13 -6.39
C THR A 32 20.56 -2.21 -6.25
N VAL A 33 20.42 -1.54 -5.10
CA VAL A 33 19.36 -0.57 -4.82
C VAL A 33 19.96 0.84 -4.81
N LEU A 34 19.47 1.71 -5.68
CA LEU A 34 19.71 3.16 -5.63
C LEU A 34 18.53 3.83 -4.93
N CYS A 35 18.79 4.44 -3.79
CA CYS A 35 17.78 5.13 -2.97
C CYS A 35 18.28 6.48 -2.44
N GLY A 36 17.42 7.21 -1.75
CA GLY A 36 17.79 8.43 -1.04
C GLY A 36 18.35 8.16 0.35
N VAL A 37 19.02 9.15 0.94
CA VAL A 37 19.38 9.10 2.37
C VAL A 37 18.08 9.05 3.20
N PRO A 38 17.91 8.06 4.11
CA PRO A 38 16.65 7.82 4.79
C PRO A 38 16.24 8.97 5.72
N ASN A 39 15.00 9.45 5.58
CA ASN A 39 14.44 10.56 6.37
C ASN A 39 12.90 10.55 6.47
N TYR A 40 12.22 9.56 5.88
CA TYR A 40 10.76 9.44 5.88
C TYR A 40 10.26 8.69 7.14
N PRO A 41 9.12 9.06 7.76
CA PRO A 41 8.19 10.12 7.34
C PRO A 41 8.47 11.50 7.95
N LYS A 42 9.28 11.58 9.00
CA LYS A 42 9.42 12.79 9.85
C LYS A 42 10.30 13.89 9.24
N GLY A 43 11.03 13.60 8.15
CA GLY A 43 11.98 14.52 7.57
C GLY A 43 13.25 14.71 8.40
N ILE A 44 13.54 13.81 9.32
CA ILE A 44 14.75 13.76 10.13
C ILE A 44 15.60 12.62 9.58
N VAL A 45 16.86 12.90 9.24
CA VAL A 45 17.80 11.86 8.81
C VAL A 45 17.95 10.83 9.92
N PHE A 46 17.87 9.57 9.57
CA PHE A 46 18.02 8.46 10.52
C PHE A 46 19.44 8.44 11.11
N GLN A 47 19.52 8.05 12.37
CA GLN A 47 20.79 7.93 13.08
C GLN A 47 21.76 6.97 12.33
N GLY A 48 22.97 7.45 12.11
CA GLY A 48 23.98 6.69 11.35
C GLY A 48 23.95 6.89 9.84
N TYR A 49 23.18 7.90 9.33
CA TYR A 49 23.13 8.28 7.91
C TYR A 49 23.42 9.76 7.68
N GLU A 50 23.95 10.47 8.68
CA GLU A 50 24.12 11.92 8.66
C GLU A 50 25.23 12.39 7.72
N THR A 51 26.23 11.54 7.47
CA THR A 51 27.37 11.82 6.59
C THR A 51 27.51 10.77 5.47
N ALA A 52 28.25 11.12 4.42
CA ALA A 52 28.52 10.18 3.33
C ALA A 52 29.30 8.93 3.82
N ASP A 53 30.21 9.09 4.78
CA ASP A 53 30.99 7.97 5.31
C ASP A 53 30.14 7.06 6.19
N ASN A 54 29.23 7.63 6.97
CA ASN A 54 28.24 6.88 7.74
C ASN A 54 27.33 6.07 6.80
N CYS A 55 26.82 6.68 5.72
CA CYS A 55 26.05 5.96 4.70
C CYS A 55 26.84 4.78 4.14
N LYS A 56 28.11 4.97 3.73
CA LYS A 56 28.96 3.89 3.20
C LYS A 56 29.21 2.78 4.23
N GLN A 57 29.30 3.12 5.51
CA GLN A 57 29.41 2.12 6.57
C GLN A 57 28.12 1.30 6.66
N LYS A 58 26.94 1.96 6.68
CA LYS A 58 25.65 1.31 6.71
C LYS A 58 25.39 0.44 5.47
N GLU A 59 25.79 0.90 4.28
CA GLU A 59 25.73 0.13 3.04
C GLU A 59 26.52 -1.19 3.13
N ARG A 60 27.75 -1.14 3.69
CA ARG A 60 28.58 -2.32 3.92
C ARG A 60 27.98 -3.27 4.95
N GLU A 61 27.44 -2.75 6.06
CA GLU A 61 26.76 -3.53 7.09
C GLU A 61 25.53 -4.25 6.51
N TYR A 62 24.72 -3.52 5.75
CA TYR A 62 23.52 -4.07 5.11
C TYR A 62 23.85 -5.13 4.05
N TYR A 63 24.89 -4.90 3.23
CA TYR A 63 25.37 -5.90 2.27
C TYR A 63 25.79 -7.21 2.94
N LYS A 64 26.53 -7.13 4.05
CA LYS A 64 26.93 -8.32 4.81
C LYS A 64 25.73 -9.12 5.35
N GLN A 65 24.63 -8.44 5.69
CA GLN A 65 23.46 -9.07 6.26
C GLN A 65 22.53 -9.67 5.19
N THR A 66 22.39 -9.00 4.05
CA THR A 66 21.35 -9.30 3.06
C THR A 66 21.87 -9.67 1.68
N GLY A 67 23.14 -9.40 1.37
CA GLY A 67 23.68 -9.51 0.03
C GLY A 67 23.25 -8.40 -0.94
N VAL A 68 22.37 -7.47 -0.52
CA VAL A 68 21.92 -6.35 -1.35
C VAL A 68 22.92 -5.21 -1.31
N ARG A 69 23.42 -4.79 -2.46
CA ARG A 69 24.24 -3.59 -2.58
C ARG A 69 23.34 -2.35 -2.57
N VAL A 70 23.49 -1.49 -1.57
CA VAL A 70 22.77 -0.23 -1.50
C VAL A 70 23.65 0.94 -1.86
N ILE A 71 23.10 1.94 -2.55
CA ILE A 71 23.78 3.20 -2.89
C ILE A 71 22.84 4.34 -2.50
N HIS A 72 23.25 5.20 -1.55
CA HIS A 72 22.49 6.35 -1.13
C HIS A 72 22.85 7.59 -1.95
N ALA A 73 21.89 8.10 -2.70
CA ALA A 73 21.98 9.43 -3.31
C ALA A 73 21.66 10.51 -2.27
N LYS A 74 22.47 11.56 -2.21
CA LYS A 74 22.18 12.72 -1.34
C LYS A 74 20.83 13.30 -1.66
N GLN A 75 20.05 13.66 -0.62
CA GLN A 75 18.80 14.41 -0.77
C GLN A 75 18.59 15.34 0.42
N HIS A 76 17.88 16.44 0.18
CA HIS A 76 17.42 17.27 1.27
C HIS A 76 16.38 16.52 2.10
N PRO A 77 16.41 16.62 3.43
CA PRO A 77 15.38 16.01 4.25
C PRO A 77 13.98 16.49 3.87
N ARG A 78 13.00 15.59 3.96
CA ARG A 78 11.61 15.86 3.63
C ARG A 78 11.03 16.85 4.66
N GLY A 79 10.49 17.98 4.20
CA GLY A 79 9.81 18.93 5.07
C GLY A 79 8.29 18.79 4.99
N HIS A 80 7.59 19.56 5.83
CA HIS A 80 6.13 19.55 5.92
C HIS A 80 5.44 20.55 4.99
N ASN A 81 6.17 21.55 4.48
CA ASN A 81 5.64 22.54 3.55
C ASN A 81 5.91 22.15 2.09
N PRO A 82 5.10 22.61 1.12
CA PRO A 82 5.25 22.26 -0.30
C PRO A 82 6.63 22.58 -0.88
N PHE A 83 7.25 23.67 -0.47
CA PHE A 83 8.56 24.07 -0.99
C PHE A 83 9.68 23.11 -0.55
N SER A 84 9.71 22.74 0.72
CA SER A 84 10.70 21.79 1.24
C SER A 84 10.47 20.38 0.66
N LEU A 85 9.22 20.00 0.39
CA LEU A 85 8.88 18.76 -0.27
C LEU A 85 9.41 18.73 -1.72
N LEU A 86 9.20 19.79 -2.49
CA LEU A 86 9.76 19.92 -3.83
C LEU A 86 11.29 19.90 -3.82
N ARG A 87 11.92 20.58 -2.87
CA ARG A 87 13.38 20.59 -2.71
C ARG A 87 13.91 19.16 -2.43
N ASN A 88 13.22 18.39 -1.60
CA ASN A 88 13.55 16.98 -1.37
C ASN A 88 13.50 16.19 -2.68
N TYR A 89 12.43 16.30 -3.45
CA TYR A 89 12.24 15.58 -4.72
C TYR A 89 13.29 15.96 -5.76
N PHE A 90 13.50 17.25 -6.01
CA PHE A 90 14.49 17.69 -7.00
C PHE A 90 15.92 17.36 -6.62
N SER A 91 16.27 17.44 -5.34
CA SER A 91 17.62 17.05 -4.89
C SER A 91 17.89 15.57 -5.10
N PHE A 92 16.89 14.69 -4.84
CA PHE A 92 17.00 13.27 -5.13
C PHE A 92 17.20 13.03 -6.64
N VAL A 93 16.38 13.64 -7.50
CA VAL A 93 16.50 13.51 -8.95
C VAL A 93 17.91 13.91 -9.44
N LYS A 94 18.41 15.06 -9.00
CA LYS A 94 19.73 15.55 -9.39
C LYS A 94 20.83 14.56 -9.01
N ASN A 95 20.88 14.21 -7.73
CA ASN A 95 21.99 13.43 -7.20
C ASN A 95 21.92 11.94 -7.59
N SER A 96 20.72 11.37 -7.72
CA SER A 96 20.54 10.00 -8.19
C SER A 96 20.97 9.84 -9.67
N LYS A 97 20.69 10.84 -10.52
CA LYS A 97 21.18 10.85 -11.91
C LYS A 97 22.70 10.96 -11.99
N GLU A 98 23.34 11.71 -11.08
CA GLU A 98 24.79 11.78 -10.99
C GLU A 98 25.38 10.40 -10.61
N VAL A 99 24.77 9.73 -9.65
CA VAL A 99 25.17 8.35 -9.30
C VAL A 99 25.03 7.41 -10.50
N ILE A 100 23.90 7.47 -11.22
CA ILE A 100 23.63 6.64 -12.40
C ILE A 100 24.74 6.79 -13.48
N ARG A 101 25.18 8.00 -13.75
CA ARG A 101 26.24 8.26 -14.76
C ARG A 101 27.59 7.64 -14.43
N ASN A 102 27.80 7.32 -13.16
CA ASN A 102 29.04 6.68 -12.66
C ASN A 102 28.86 5.17 -12.40
N LEU A 103 27.67 4.59 -12.67
CA LEU A 103 27.45 3.15 -12.57
C LEU A 103 27.90 2.42 -13.84
N SER A 104 28.35 1.19 -13.64
CA SER A 104 28.75 0.31 -14.76
C SER A 104 27.53 -0.12 -15.60
N PRO A 105 27.67 -0.31 -16.92
CA PRO A 105 26.61 -0.73 -17.84
C PRO A 105 26.36 -2.25 -17.79
N ASN A 106 26.25 -2.85 -16.62
CA ASN A 106 26.23 -4.30 -16.45
C ASN A 106 24.99 -4.86 -15.76
N PHE A 107 23.90 -4.09 -15.70
CA PHE A 107 22.63 -4.60 -15.22
C PHE A 107 21.80 -5.17 -16.37
N ASP A 108 21.16 -6.31 -16.14
CA ASP A 108 20.29 -6.98 -17.10
C ASP A 108 18.94 -6.27 -17.20
N VAL A 109 18.47 -5.67 -16.09
CA VAL A 109 17.19 -4.98 -16.00
C VAL A 109 17.20 -3.90 -14.92
N VAL A 110 16.43 -2.84 -15.16
CA VAL A 110 16.11 -1.79 -14.17
C VAL A 110 14.70 -1.99 -13.67
N LEU A 111 14.54 -2.14 -12.35
CA LEU A 111 13.25 -2.15 -11.66
C LEU A 111 13.03 -0.81 -10.96
N GLY A 112 12.17 0.03 -11.50
CA GLY A 112 11.69 1.23 -10.82
C GLY A 112 10.57 0.87 -9.83
N TYR A 113 10.87 0.85 -8.55
CA TYR A 113 9.86 0.68 -7.49
C TYR A 113 9.22 2.04 -7.22
N GLN A 114 8.11 2.31 -7.95
CA GLN A 114 7.57 3.64 -8.10
C GLN A 114 6.57 3.97 -6.99
N LEU A 115 7.07 4.68 -6.00
CA LEU A 115 6.32 5.42 -4.98
C LEU A 115 6.14 6.88 -5.40
N SER A 116 5.41 7.67 -4.61
CA SER A 116 5.37 9.13 -4.77
C SER A 116 6.65 9.79 -4.23
N PRO A 117 7.26 10.69 -5.01
CA PRO A 117 6.83 11.22 -6.30
C PRO A 117 7.31 10.38 -7.48
N ILE A 118 6.60 10.43 -8.59
CA ILE A 118 7.02 9.75 -9.83
C ILE A 118 8.38 10.25 -10.36
N THR A 119 8.76 11.47 -10.03
CA THR A 119 10.06 12.05 -10.42
C THR A 119 11.25 11.24 -9.91
N SER A 120 11.09 10.42 -8.87
CA SER A 120 12.10 9.49 -8.40
C SER A 120 12.56 8.51 -9.49
N MET A 121 11.72 8.24 -10.49
CA MET A 121 12.03 7.37 -11.62
C MET A 121 12.97 7.98 -12.67
N TYR A 122 13.28 9.27 -12.60
CA TYR A 122 14.22 9.89 -13.55
C TYR A 122 15.60 9.23 -13.56
N ALA A 123 16.06 8.68 -12.45
CA ALA A 123 17.32 7.93 -12.39
C ALA A 123 17.24 6.63 -13.21
N ALA A 124 16.14 5.91 -13.13
CA ALA A 124 15.89 4.71 -13.93
C ALA A 124 15.81 5.03 -15.43
N VAL A 125 15.12 6.12 -15.78
CA VAL A 125 15.05 6.64 -17.17
C VAL A 125 16.44 7.01 -17.68
N GLU A 126 17.27 7.67 -16.87
CA GLU A 126 18.64 8.04 -17.24
C GLU A 126 19.49 6.81 -17.52
N TYR A 127 19.41 5.77 -16.67
CA TYR A 127 20.15 4.51 -16.88
C TYR A 127 19.76 3.83 -18.19
N LYS A 128 18.45 3.70 -18.45
CA LYS A 128 17.97 3.15 -19.72
C LYS A 128 18.46 3.95 -20.93
N LYS A 129 18.47 5.29 -20.86
CA LYS A 129 18.96 6.15 -21.94
C LYS A 129 20.44 5.96 -22.22
N LEU A 130 21.25 5.76 -21.18
CA LEU A 130 22.70 5.60 -21.33
C LEU A 130 23.09 4.22 -21.89
N TYR A 131 22.39 3.17 -21.46
CA TYR A 131 22.84 1.80 -21.67
C TYR A 131 21.86 0.89 -22.42
N GLY A 132 20.66 1.38 -22.75
CA GLY A 132 19.64 0.59 -23.44
C GLY A 132 19.00 -0.51 -22.60
N THR A 133 19.32 -0.58 -21.31
CA THR A 133 18.84 -1.65 -20.41
C THR A 133 17.32 -1.62 -20.28
N PRO A 134 16.62 -2.77 -20.36
CA PRO A 134 15.18 -2.85 -20.18
C PRO A 134 14.72 -2.26 -18.83
N LEU A 135 13.61 -1.50 -18.87
CA LEU A 135 13.07 -0.79 -17.71
C LEU A 135 11.66 -1.26 -17.40
N MET A 136 11.47 -1.79 -16.21
CA MET A 136 10.18 -2.13 -15.65
C MET A 136 9.82 -1.18 -14.51
N TYR A 137 8.56 -0.70 -14.46
CA TYR A 137 8.02 -0.05 -13.26
C TYR A 137 7.11 -0.99 -12.50
N TYR A 138 7.24 -0.99 -11.19
CA TYR A 138 6.23 -1.49 -10.26
C TYR A 138 5.56 -0.28 -9.62
N THR A 139 4.32 0.01 -10.08
CA THR A 139 3.61 1.25 -9.78
C THR A 139 2.69 1.07 -8.59
N LEU A 140 3.04 1.77 -7.50
CA LEU A 140 2.26 1.75 -6.26
C LEU A 140 1.36 2.98 -6.12
N ASP A 141 1.78 4.10 -6.71
CA ASP A 141 1.06 5.37 -6.67
C ASP A 141 0.79 5.90 -8.08
N LEU A 142 -0.46 6.28 -8.36
CA LEU A 142 -0.83 6.87 -9.65
C LEU A 142 -0.43 8.35 -9.74
N TRP A 143 0.18 8.73 -10.87
CA TRP A 143 0.48 10.11 -11.22
C TRP A 143 -0.16 10.47 -12.57
N PRO A 144 -0.69 11.70 -12.74
CA PRO A 144 -0.56 12.88 -11.85
C PRO A 144 -1.54 12.96 -10.67
N VAL A 145 -2.53 12.05 -10.50
CA VAL A 145 -3.59 12.20 -9.48
C VAL A 145 -3.03 12.32 -8.05
N SER A 146 -1.91 11.66 -7.72
CA SER A 146 -1.26 11.83 -6.41
C SER A 146 -0.78 13.26 -6.14
N ALA A 147 -0.52 14.06 -7.19
CA ALA A 147 -0.17 15.47 -7.05
C ALA A 147 -1.35 16.35 -6.61
N GLU A 148 -2.59 15.89 -6.77
CA GLU A 148 -3.78 16.64 -6.31
C GLU A 148 -3.76 16.90 -4.81
N SER A 149 -3.18 15.99 -4.04
CA SER A 149 -3.00 16.17 -2.59
C SER A 149 -2.10 17.37 -2.24
N ILE A 150 -1.14 17.69 -3.12
CA ILE A 150 -0.19 18.81 -2.98
C ILE A 150 -0.78 20.08 -3.58
N LEU A 151 -1.37 19.97 -4.77
CA LEU A 151 -1.91 21.11 -5.53
C LEU A 151 -3.34 21.48 -5.14
N LYS A 152 -3.96 20.69 -4.25
CA LYS A 152 -5.30 20.88 -3.67
C LYS A 152 -6.47 20.86 -4.67
N SER A 153 -6.22 20.65 -5.96
CA SER A 153 -7.27 20.61 -6.98
C SER A 153 -6.76 19.96 -8.28
N SER A 154 -7.59 19.13 -8.89
CA SER A 154 -7.38 18.62 -10.27
C SER A 154 -7.46 19.72 -11.33
N LYS A 155 -8.15 20.83 -11.03
CA LYS A 155 -8.30 22.00 -11.92
C LYS A 155 -7.15 23.00 -11.83
N ASN A 156 -6.13 22.74 -11.00
CA ASN A 156 -4.97 23.63 -10.88
C ASN A 156 -4.17 23.62 -12.20
N PRO A 157 -3.85 24.79 -12.81
CA PRO A 157 -3.08 24.86 -14.06
C PRO A 157 -1.74 24.11 -14.01
N LEU A 158 -1.13 23.99 -12.83
CA LEU A 158 0.11 23.21 -12.62
C LEU A 158 -0.08 21.71 -12.83
N MET A 159 -1.31 21.20 -12.90
CA MET A 159 -1.56 19.79 -13.23
C MET A 159 -1.16 19.45 -14.67
N LEU A 160 -1.25 20.40 -15.62
CA LEU A 160 -0.87 20.15 -17.02
C LEU A 160 0.62 19.76 -17.18
N PRO A 161 1.61 20.56 -16.70
CA PRO A 161 3.00 20.15 -16.76
C PRO A 161 3.30 18.88 -15.95
N VAL A 162 2.62 18.64 -14.81
CA VAL A 162 2.76 17.41 -14.03
C VAL A 162 2.24 16.20 -14.81
N THR A 163 1.12 16.35 -15.52
CA THR A 163 0.58 15.30 -16.40
C THR A 163 1.53 14.98 -17.55
N TRP A 164 2.05 16.00 -18.22
CA TRP A 164 3.01 15.80 -19.31
C TRP A 164 4.29 15.11 -18.82
N MET A 165 4.81 15.54 -17.67
CA MET A 165 5.98 14.94 -17.04
C MET A 165 5.71 13.47 -16.67
N SER A 166 4.61 13.16 -16.00
CA SER A 166 4.26 11.80 -15.60
C SER A 166 4.08 10.89 -16.82
N ARG A 167 3.41 11.39 -17.87
CA ARG A 167 3.25 10.66 -19.14
C ARG A 167 4.61 10.27 -19.73
N LYS A 168 5.56 11.21 -19.82
CA LYS A 168 6.91 10.92 -20.35
C LYS A 168 7.66 9.88 -19.51
N ILE A 169 7.52 9.93 -18.19
CA ILE A 169 8.17 8.96 -17.30
C ILE A 169 7.54 7.59 -17.51
N TYR A 170 6.21 7.44 -17.45
CA TYR A 170 5.57 6.14 -17.69
C TYR A 170 5.86 5.57 -19.07
N GLN A 171 5.84 6.39 -20.11
CA GLN A 171 6.14 5.98 -21.49
C GLN A 171 7.57 5.47 -21.68
N SER A 172 8.51 5.84 -20.80
CA SER A 172 9.90 5.37 -20.88
C SER A 172 10.09 3.92 -20.45
N ALA A 173 9.16 3.33 -19.68
CA ALA A 173 9.23 1.94 -19.27
C ALA A 173 8.85 0.99 -20.42
N ASP A 174 9.49 -0.16 -20.50
CA ASP A 174 9.13 -1.24 -21.44
C ASP A 174 7.97 -2.06 -20.90
N ARG A 175 7.89 -2.20 -19.57
CA ARG A 175 6.82 -2.90 -18.86
C ARG A 175 6.40 -2.11 -17.62
N ILE A 176 5.11 -2.10 -17.31
CA ILE A 176 4.57 -1.48 -16.09
C ILE A 176 3.71 -2.52 -15.37
N LEU A 177 4.10 -2.88 -14.16
CA LEU A 177 3.27 -3.68 -13.27
C LEU A 177 2.48 -2.75 -12.35
N VAL A 178 1.19 -3.01 -12.24
CA VAL A 178 0.29 -2.23 -11.39
C VAL A 178 -0.22 -3.08 -10.23
N THR A 179 -0.45 -2.43 -9.09
CA THR A 179 -0.92 -3.07 -7.86
C THR A 179 -2.45 -3.24 -7.81
N SER A 180 -3.17 -2.61 -8.75
CA SER A 180 -4.63 -2.63 -8.83
C SER A 180 -5.07 -2.57 -10.29
N LEU A 181 -6.05 -3.37 -10.70
CA LEU A 181 -6.55 -3.40 -12.08
C LEU A 181 -7.06 -2.03 -12.58
N PRO A 182 -7.80 -1.24 -11.79
CA PRO A 182 -8.20 0.11 -12.20
C PRO A 182 -7.04 1.05 -12.56
N PHE A 183 -5.81 0.75 -12.09
CA PHE A 183 -4.63 1.52 -12.49
C PHE A 183 -4.31 1.39 -13.99
N MET A 184 -4.61 0.23 -14.59
CA MET A 184 -4.40 0.05 -16.04
C MET A 184 -5.29 1.00 -16.84
N ASP A 185 -6.57 1.12 -16.48
CA ASP A 185 -7.50 2.04 -17.15
C ASP A 185 -7.08 3.49 -16.99
N TYR A 186 -6.64 3.85 -15.78
CA TYR A 186 -6.13 5.19 -15.52
C TYR A 186 -4.88 5.51 -16.35
N LEU A 187 -3.87 4.63 -16.33
CA LEU A 187 -2.61 4.83 -17.07
C LEU A 187 -2.82 4.87 -18.58
N SER A 188 -3.75 4.06 -19.10
CA SER A 188 -4.11 4.09 -20.50
C SER A 188 -4.77 5.42 -20.87
N ARG A 189 -5.79 5.84 -20.14
CA ARG A 189 -6.57 7.05 -20.40
C ARG A 189 -5.76 8.34 -20.20
N VAL A 190 -5.00 8.44 -19.10
CA VAL A 190 -4.34 9.69 -18.69
C VAL A 190 -2.92 9.76 -19.20
N ASN A 191 -2.18 8.67 -19.16
CA ASN A 191 -0.76 8.63 -19.50
C ASN A 191 -0.48 8.07 -20.91
N GLY A 192 -1.51 7.51 -21.59
CA GLY A 192 -1.38 6.97 -22.95
C GLY A 192 -0.52 5.71 -22.99
N ILE A 193 -0.66 4.83 -22.00
CA ILE A 193 0.06 3.56 -21.96
C ILE A 193 -0.80 2.46 -22.56
N GLU A 194 -0.24 1.72 -23.50
CA GLU A 194 -0.88 0.56 -24.13
C GLU A 194 -1.07 -0.58 -23.10
N ARG A 195 -2.22 -1.27 -23.16
CA ARG A 195 -2.54 -2.33 -22.18
C ARG A 195 -1.56 -3.49 -22.22
N GLU A 196 -1.04 -3.81 -23.38
CA GLU A 196 -0.05 -4.88 -23.61
C GLU A 196 1.27 -4.65 -22.88
N ARG A 197 1.60 -3.38 -22.61
CA ARG A 197 2.77 -2.99 -21.81
C ARG A 197 2.53 -3.03 -20.30
N MET A 198 1.29 -3.29 -19.87
CA MET A 198 0.93 -3.35 -18.47
C MET A 198 0.67 -4.79 -18.00
N GLY A 199 0.99 -5.07 -16.74
CA GLY A 199 0.69 -6.31 -16.04
C GLY A 199 0.11 -6.03 -14.66
N TYR A 200 -0.67 -6.97 -14.14
CA TYR A 200 -1.21 -6.90 -12.80
C TYR A 200 -0.37 -7.76 -11.86
N LEU A 201 0.16 -7.15 -10.83
CA LEU A 201 0.85 -7.81 -9.73
C LEU A 201 0.44 -7.13 -8.42
N PRO A 202 -0.55 -7.68 -7.70
CA PRO A 202 -1.00 -7.09 -6.43
C PRO A 202 0.13 -7.11 -5.41
N GLN A 203 0.13 -6.14 -4.50
CA GLN A 203 1.06 -6.17 -3.37
C GLN A 203 0.82 -7.43 -2.54
N HIS A 204 1.90 -8.01 -2.02
CA HIS A 204 1.80 -9.07 -1.02
C HIS A 204 1.40 -8.50 0.35
N ALA A 205 0.82 -9.29 1.18
CA ALA A 205 0.67 -8.96 2.58
C ALA A 205 2.07 -8.94 3.22
N GLY A 206 2.44 -7.81 3.82
CA GLY A 206 3.79 -7.57 4.36
C GLY A 206 4.28 -8.67 5.30
N GLY A 207 5.58 -8.88 5.28
CA GLY A 207 6.35 -9.98 5.83
C GLY A 207 5.86 -10.68 7.07
N GLY A 208 5.85 -11.99 6.98
CA GLY A 208 5.58 -12.88 8.11
C GLY A 208 4.13 -12.97 8.55
N MET A 209 3.17 -12.37 7.83
CA MET A 209 1.77 -12.64 8.09
C MET A 209 1.35 -13.94 7.46
N MET A 210 1.69 -14.99 8.17
CA MET A 210 1.15 -16.31 7.90
C MET A 210 -0.31 -16.38 8.35
N LEU A 211 -1.06 -17.30 7.77
CA LEU A 211 -2.41 -17.64 8.21
C LEU A 211 -2.40 -17.81 9.73
N MET A 212 -3.14 -16.96 10.43
CA MET A 212 -3.22 -17.02 11.89
C MET A 212 -4.38 -17.92 12.28
N ASP A 213 -4.17 -18.83 13.19
CA ASP A 213 -5.30 -19.50 13.85
C ASP A 213 -5.93 -18.54 14.86
N LEU A 214 -6.97 -17.85 14.42
CA LEU A 214 -7.66 -16.81 15.18
C LEU A 214 -9.08 -17.22 15.55
N GLN A 215 -9.30 -18.46 15.92
CA GLN A 215 -10.61 -18.85 16.43
C GLN A 215 -10.94 -18.03 17.69
N LYS A 216 -12.15 -17.51 17.73
CA LYS A 216 -12.65 -16.76 18.89
C LYS A 216 -12.77 -17.74 20.07
N GLU A 217 -12.25 -17.38 21.21
CA GLU A 217 -12.24 -18.25 22.39
C GLU A 217 -13.62 -18.40 23.04
N THR A 218 -14.52 -17.43 22.85
CA THR A 218 -15.86 -17.43 23.45
C THR A 218 -16.88 -16.74 22.55
N HIS A 219 -17.96 -17.43 22.21
CA HIS A 219 -19.18 -16.82 21.69
C HIS A 219 -20.04 -16.39 22.88
N ASN A 220 -20.09 -15.10 23.17
CA ASN A 220 -20.85 -14.52 24.29
C ASN A 220 -22.24 -14.02 23.87
N GLY A 221 -22.73 -14.39 22.68
CA GLY A 221 -24.00 -13.92 22.13
C GLY A 221 -23.98 -12.47 21.62
N CYS A 222 -22.77 -11.86 21.55
CA CYS A 222 -22.56 -10.50 21.04
C CYS A 222 -21.70 -10.59 19.77
N ALA A 223 -22.12 -9.95 18.69
CA ALA A 223 -21.38 -9.87 17.45
C ALA A 223 -20.29 -8.78 17.55
N ASP A 224 -19.03 -9.16 17.42
CA ASP A 224 -17.89 -8.25 17.51
C ASP A 224 -17.39 -7.87 16.11
N PHE A 225 -17.68 -6.66 15.69
CA PHE A 225 -17.19 -6.07 14.45
C PHE A 225 -15.89 -5.30 14.71
N MET A 226 -14.92 -5.37 13.79
CA MET A 226 -13.64 -4.68 13.99
C MET A 226 -13.17 -3.93 12.75
N PHE A 227 -12.74 -2.70 12.95
CA PHE A 227 -11.92 -1.94 12.02
C PHE A 227 -10.51 -1.81 12.60
N ALA A 228 -9.48 -2.11 11.80
CA ALA A 228 -8.08 -1.92 12.19
C ALA A 228 -7.33 -1.12 11.12
N GLY A 229 -6.70 -0.01 11.52
CA GLY A 229 -5.89 0.82 10.63
C GLY A 229 -5.89 2.31 10.98
N ASN A 230 -5.30 3.11 10.07
CA ASN A 230 -5.22 4.57 10.23
C ASN A 230 -6.62 5.20 10.25
N LEU A 231 -6.89 6.08 11.22
CA LEU A 231 -8.13 6.85 11.32
C LEU A 231 -8.04 8.18 10.54
N GLY A 232 -7.61 8.11 9.28
CA GLY A 232 -7.52 9.25 8.39
C GLY A 232 -8.82 9.48 7.59
N LYS A 233 -9.00 10.69 7.03
CA LYS A 233 -10.19 11.09 6.23
C LYS A 233 -10.50 10.13 5.07
N GLY A 234 -9.47 9.56 4.45
CA GLY A 234 -9.64 8.61 3.34
C GLY A 234 -10.27 7.28 3.72
N GLN A 235 -10.17 6.90 4.99
CA GLN A 235 -10.67 5.61 5.48
C GLN A 235 -12.17 5.60 5.79
N ARG A 236 -12.83 6.78 5.89
CA ARG A 236 -14.27 6.91 6.07
C ARG A 236 -14.86 6.10 7.24
N ILE A 237 -14.19 6.12 8.39
CA ILE A 237 -14.67 5.46 9.62
C ILE A 237 -15.98 6.06 10.12
N ASP A 238 -16.29 7.31 9.74
CA ASP A 238 -17.59 7.95 9.94
C ASP A 238 -18.76 7.09 9.41
N VAL A 239 -18.54 6.35 8.32
CA VAL A 239 -19.54 5.43 7.75
C VAL A 239 -19.81 4.27 8.72
N ILE A 240 -18.79 3.74 9.39
CA ILE A 240 -18.94 2.68 10.39
C ILE A 240 -19.73 3.18 11.61
N VAL A 241 -19.38 4.38 12.12
CA VAL A 241 -20.08 4.98 13.27
C VAL A 241 -21.54 5.29 12.92
N ASN A 242 -21.82 5.77 11.69
CA ASN A 242 -23.20 5.99 11.24
C ASN A 242 -23.97 4.68 11.07
N ALA A 243 -23.33 3.61 10.56
CA ALA A 243 -23.95 2.28 10.49
C ALA A 243 -24.31 1.74 11.89
N ALA A 244 -23.40 1.90 12.86
CA ALA A 244 -23.69 1.55 14.25
C ALA A 244 -24.89 2.38 14.82
N ALA A 245 -25.02 3.66 14.43
CA ALA A 245 -26.14 4.48 14.84
C ALA A 245 -27.49 4.03 14.26
N GLU A 246 -27.51 3.53 13.02
CA GLU A 246 -28.72 2.91 12.42
C GLU A 246 -29.14 1.63 13.16
N LEU A 247 -28.18 0.85 13.66
CA LEU A 247 -28.48 -0.32 14.51
C LEU A 247 -29.02 0.08 15.89
N GLY A 248 -28.64 1.27 16.36
CA GLY A 248 -29.01 1.78 17.69
C GLY A 248 -28.19 1.16 18.84
N ALA A 249 -28.50 1.60 20.06
CA ALA A 249 -27.82 1.13 21.28
C ALA A 249 -28.39 -0.23 21.72
N ARG A 250 -27.95 -1.30 21.09
CA ARG A 250 -28.30 -2.70 21.37
C ARG A 250 -27.17 -3.35 22.20
N THR A 251 -27.48 -4.46 22.87
CA THR A 251 -26.51 -5.22 23.67
C THR A 251 -25.84 -6.39 22.94
N ASP A 252 -26.35 -6.74 21.74
CA ASP A 252 -25.94 -7.91 20.96
C ASP A 252 -24.87 -7.62 19.92
N TYR A 253 -24.26 -6.41 19.91
CA TYR A 253 -23.11 -6.11 19.08
C TYR A 253 -22.14 -5.11 19.71
N LYS A 254 -20.89 -5.18 19.27
CA LYS A 254 -19.84 -4.16 19.51
C LYS A 254 -19.06 -3.84 18.24
N VAL A 255 -18.52 -2.65 18.17
CA VAL A 255 -17.60 -2.19 17.13
C VAL A 255 -16.28 -1.81 17.78
N HIS A 256 -15.23 -2.51 17.45
CA HIS A 256 -13.86 -2.27 17.90
C HIS A 256 -13.11 -1.47 16.86
N ILE A 257 -12.60 -0.30 17.22
CA ILE A 257 -11.80 0.56 16.35
C ILE A 257 -10.37 0.57 16.88
N VAL A 258 -9.47 -0.11 16.14
CA VAL A 258 -8.04 -0.24 16.48
C VAL A 258 -7.24 0.65 15.53
N GLY A 259 -6.48 1.58 16.08
CA GLY A 259 -5.66 2.50 15.32
C GLY A 259 -5.78 3.94 15.81
N ASP A 260 -5.06 4.82 15.13
CA ASP A 260 -5.05 6.26 15.42
C ASP A 260 -4.99 7.08 14.13
N GLY A 261 -5.26 8.38 14.22
CA GLY A 261 -5.21 9.27 13.06
C GLY A 261 -5.96 10.58 13.27
N SER A 262 -5.91 11.41 12.25
CA SER A 262 -6.42 12.78 12.30
C SER A 262 -7.92 12.91 12.59
N MET A 263 -8.69 11.84 12.41
CA MET A 263 -10.14 11.82 12.62
C MET A 263 -10.56 11.28 14.00
N ARG A 264 -9.63 10.77 14.81
CA ARG A 264 -9.97 10.10 16.08
C ARG A 264 -10.88 10.93 16.97
N SER A 265 -10.45 12.15 17.33
CA SER A 265 -11.21 13.03 18.23
C SER A 265 -12.62 13.32 17.71
N SER A 266 -12.78 13.59 16.41
CA SER A 266 -14.09 13.82 15.81
C SER A 266 -14.99 12.58 15.80
N LEU A 267 -14.41 11.38 15.63
CA LEU A 267 -15.14 10.11 15.69
C LEU A 267 -15.61 9.80 17.12
N GLU A 268 -14.75 10.00 18.13
CA GLU A 268 -15.12 9.83 19.54
C GLU A 268 -16.25 10.80 19.95
N THR A 269 -16.20 12.04 19.47
CA THR A 269 -17.30 13.02 19.67
C THR A 269 -18.60 12.52 19.03
N MET A 270 -18.53 12.07 17.77
CA MET A 270 -19.70 11.53 17.05
C MET A 270 -20.32 10.33 17.78
N VAL A 271 -19.51 9.42 18.32
CA VAL A 271 -19.97 8.27 19.11
C VAL A 271 -20.73 8.71 20.37
N LYS A 272 -20.23 9.73 21.07
CA LYS A 272 -20.90 10.30 22.26
C LYS A 272 -22.24 10.96 21.90
N GLU A 273 -22.24 11.81 20.88
CA GLU A 273 -23.45 12.50 20.41
C GLU A 273 -24.56 11.56 19.96
N LYS A 274 -24.18 10.38 19.42
CA LYS A 274 -25.11 9.34 18.98
C LYS A 274 -25.48 8.34 20.08
N GLY A 275 -24.97 8.48 21.30
CA GLY A 275 -25.28 7.61 22.43
C GLY A 275 -24.70 6.19 22.31
N LEU A 276 -23.62 6.01 21.55
CA LEU A 276 -23.04 4.70 21.21
C LEU A 276 -21.81 4.33 22.02
N THR A 277 -21.56 4.99 23.15
CA THR A 277 -20.34 4.78 23.97
C THR A 277 -20.20 3.33 24.51
N ASN A 278 -21.34 2.62 24.64
CA ASN A 278 -21.33 1.22 25.06
C ASN A 278 -21.14 0.24 23.88
N ASN A 279 -21.32 0.69 22.64
CA ASN A 279 -21.23 -0.14 21.44
C ASN A 279 -19.93 0.07 20.65
N VAL A 280 -19.34 1.26 20.66
CA VAL A 280 -18.15 1.59 19.88
C VAL A 280 -16.99 1.87 20.81
N VAL A 281 -15.91 1.09 20.68
CA VAL A 281 -14.73 1.15 21.56
C VAL A 281 -13.49 1.50 20.72
N PHE A 282 -12.75 2.53 21.15
CA PHE A 282 -11.49 2.95 20.54
C PHE A 282 -10.30 2.45 21.36
N TYR A 283 -9.36 1.74 20.71
CA TYR A 283 -8.18 1.17 21.37
C TYR A 283 -6.90 1.99 21.15
N GLY A 284 -6.94 2.97 20.24
CA GLY A 284 -5.75 3.73 19.87
C GLY A 284 -4.76 2.89 19.04
N ASN A 285 -3.56 3.44 18.87
CA ASN A 285 -2.50 2.80 18.11
C ASN A 285 -1.96 1.59 18.90
N GLN A 286 -1.89 0.44 18.23
CA GLN A 286 -1.39 -0.82 18.80
C GLN A 286 -0.12 -1.27 18.07
N LYS A 287 0.73 -2.03 18.74
CA LYS A 287 1.91 -2.62 18.11
C LYS A 287 1.48 -3.74 17.15
N ARG A 288 2.27 -3.95 16.10
CA ARG A 288 2.00 -4.99 15.09
C ARG A 288 1.89 -6.39 15.74
N ASP A 289 2.75 -6.68 16.70
CA ASP A 289 2.80 -7.97 17.37
C ASP A 289 1.57 -8.23 18.27
N ASP A 290 0.86 -7.18 18.70
CA ASP A 290 -0.36 -7.28 19.51
C ASP A 290 -1.62 -7.47 18.66
N MET A 291 -1.55 -7.20 17.34
CA MET A 291 -2.70 -7.26 16.44
C MET A 291 -3.40 -8.61 16.38
N PRO A 292 -2.72 -9.77 16.43
CA PRO A 292 -3.39 -11.07 16.48
C PRO A 292 -4.40 -11.18 17.62
N SER A 293 -4.07 -10.65 18.81
CA SER A 293 -4.96 -10.67 19.98
C SER A 293 -6.23 -9.82 19.78
N PHE A 294 -6.12 -8.74 19.01
CA PHE A 294 -7.29 -7.94 18.63
C PHE A 294 -8.14 -8.66 17.58
N TYR A 295 -7.53 -9.17 16.51
CA TYR A 295 -8.28 -9.91 15.48
C TYR A 295 -9.00 -11.14 16.06
N LYS A 296 -8.44 -11.77 17.10
CA LYS A 296 -9.07 -12.90 17.78
C LYS A 296 -10.42 -12.53 18.41
N LYS A 297 -10.57 -11.28 18.88
CA LYS A 297 -11.84 -10.79 19.48
C LYS A 297 -12.94 -10.58 18.44
N ALA A 298 -12.60 -10.33 17.19
CA ALA A 298 -13.56 -10.01 16.15
C ALA A 298 -14.28 -11.26 15.62
N ASP A 299 -15.53 -11.12 15.28
CA ASP A 299 -16.27 -12.05 14.42
C ASP A 299 -16.19 -11.64 12.96
N VAL A 300 -16.25 -10.34 12.70
CA VAL A 300 -16.30 -9.73 11.36
C VAL A 300 -15.33 -8.55 11.28
N LEU A 301 -14.66 -8.41 10.16
CA LEU A 301 -13.79 -7.27 9.88
C LEU A 301 -14.52 -6.26 8.99
N LEU A 302 -14.43 -4.98 9.35
CA LEU A 302 -15.05 -3.88 8.62
C LEU A 302 -14.03 -3.16 7.75
N ILE A 303 -14.38 -2.93 6.50
CA ILE A 303 -13.56 -2.17 5.57
C ILE A 303 -14.34 -1.03 4.92
N THR A 304 -13.80 0.17 5.04
CA THR A 304 -14.35 1.36 4.40
C THR A 304 -13.26 2.17 3.73
N LEU A 305 -13.60 2.84 2.64
CA LEU A 305 -12.69 3.72 1.95
C LEU A 305 -13.50 4.83 1.25
N ARG A 306 -12.85 5.96 0.99
CA ARG A 306 -13.45 7.03 0.22
C ARG A 306 -13.72 6.56 -1.21
N GLY A 307 -14.98 6.67 -1.65
CA GLY A 307 -15.39 6.38 -3.02
C GLY A 307 -15.18 7.54 -3.97
N ASN A 308 -15.47 7.29 -5.25
CA ASN A 308 -15.60 8.28 -6.33
C ASN A 308 -14.31 9.05 -6.70
N ASN A 309 -13.13 8.50 -6.44
CA ASN A 309 -11.89 9.00 -7.00
C ASN A 309 -10.97 7.83 -7.39
N GLU A 310 -10.00 8.09 -8.24
CA GLU A 310 -9.05 7.09 -8.75
C GLU A 310 -8.28 6.39 -7.61
N VAL A 311 -8.02 7.10 -6.51
CA VAL A 311 -7.36 6.55 -5.33
C VAL A 311 -8.30 5.66 -4.51
N GLY A 312 -9.60 5.98 -4.46
CA GLY A 312 -10.61 5.18 -3.74
C GLY A 312 -10.90 3.83 -4.40
N ASN A 313 -10.57 3.69 -5.69
CA ASN A 313 -10.73 2.43 -6.44
C ASN A 313 -9.52 1.48 -6.27
N THR A 314 -8.54 1.83 -5.47
CA THR A 314 -7.37 0.99 -5.21
C THR A 314 -7.68 -0.16 -4.26
N MET A 315 -6.86 -1.19 -4.30
CA MET A 315 -6.92 -2.26 -3.31
C MET A 315 -6.12 -1.86 -2.06
N PRO A 316 -6.77 -1.65 -0.90
CA PRO A 316 -6.05 -1.30 0.30
C PRO A 316 -5.34 -2.53 0.88
N GLY A 317 -4.09 -2.39 1.32
CA GLY A 317 -3.31 -3.48 1.91
C GLY A 317 -3.94 -4.12 3.14
N LYS A 318 -4.88 -3.41 3.83
CA LYS A 318 -5.64 -4.00 4.95
C LYS A 318 -6.56 -5.15 4.51
N LEU A 319 -7.06 -5.16 3.26
CA LEU A 319 -7.89 -6.25 2.77
C LEU A 319 -7.12 -7.57 2.80
N GLN A 320 -5.90 -7.56 2.29
CA GLN A 320 -5.03 -8.74 2.31
C GLN A 320 -4.76 -9.22 3.73
N MET A 321 -4.50 -8.28 4.65
CA MET A 321 -4.37 -8.57 6.07
C MET A 321 -5.62 -9.24 6.65
N TYR A 322 -6.78 -8.69 6.37
CA TYR A 322 -8.04 -9.21 6.85
C TYR A 322 -8.29 -10.64 6.35
N MET A 323 -7.93 -10.93 5.10
CA MET A 323 -8.05 -12.27 4.54
C MET A 323 -7.24 -13.33 5.30
N THR A 324 -6.06 -12.96 5.85
CA THR A 324 -5.25 -13.91 6.63
C THR A 324 -5.91 -14.33 7.93
N THR A 325 -6.82 -13.53 8.45
CA THR A 325 -7.47 -13.78 9.74
C THR A 325 -8.52 -14.90 9.68
N GLY A 326 -9.03 -15.22 8.49
CA GLY A 326 -10.12 -16.17 8.32
C GLY A 326 -11.45 -15.69 8.89
N LYS A 327 -11.69 -14.38 8.89
CA LYS A 327 -12.95 -13.76 9.32
C LYS A 327 -13.72 -13.23 8.10
N PRO A 328 -15.06 -13.22 8.14
CA PRO A 328 -15.86 -12.50 7.17
C PRO A 328 -15.50 -11.02 7.08
N ILE A 329 -15.60 -10.44 5.89
CA ILE A 329 -15.30 -9.04 5.63
C ILE A 329 -16.56 -8.33 5.14
N LEU A 330 -17.04 -7.33 5.90
CA LEU A 330 -18.13 -6.46 5.48
C LEU A 330 -17.62 -5.07 5.16
N GLY A 331 -18.08 -4.49 4.06
CA GLY A 331 -17.53 -3.22 3.60
C GLY A 331 -18.53 -2.21 3.06
N ALA A 332 -18.13 -0.92 3.16
CA ALA A 332 -18.69 0.15 2.35
C ALA A 332 -17.57 0.71 1.47
N ILE A 333 -17.31 0.05 0.34
CA ILE A 333 -16.14 0.27 -0.51
C ILE A 333 -16.43 -0.10 -1.96
N ASN A 334 -15.84 0.65 -2.90
CA ASN A 334 -15.93 0.42 -4.34
C ASN A 334 -14.61 -0.13 -4.93
N GLY A 335 -14.61 -0.37 -6.24
CA GLY A 335 -13.41 -0.71 -7.02
C GLY A 335 -12.83 -2.07 -6.69
N ALA A 336 -11.52 -2.22 -6.86
CA ALA A 336 -10.82 -3.50 -6.78
C ALA A 336 -11.05 -4.26 -5.47
N ALA A 337 -11.20 -3.57 -4.34
CA ALA A 337 -11.45 -4.23 -3.07
C ALA A 337 -12.85 -4.88 -3.01
N ASN A 338 -13.86 -4.22 -3.55
CA ASN A 338 -15.20 -4.80 -3.66
C ASN A 338 -15.21 -6.02 -4.59
N GLU A 339 -14.54 -5.90 -5.73
CA GLU A 339 -14.41 -7.01 -6.70
C GLU A 339 -13.72 -8.23 -6.07
N VAL A 340 -12.62 -8.02 -5.38
CA VAL A 340 -11.90 -9.10 -4.68
C VAL A 340 -12.74 -9.75 -3.59
N ILE A 341 -13.50 -8.98 -2.78
CA ILE A 341 -14.37 -9.53 -1.73
C ILE A 341 -15.48 -10.41 -2.35
N LYS A 342 -16.04 -9.98 -3.49
CA LYS A 342 -17.06 -10.74 -4.22
C LYS A 342 -16.47 -12.00 -4.86
N GLU A 343 -15.35 -11.87 -5.57
CA GLU A 343 -14.69 -12.99 -6.26
C GLU A 343 -14.22 -14.07 -5.27
N ALA A 344 -13.68 -13.62 -4.13
CA ALA A 344 -13.25 -14.50 -3.05
C ALA A 344 -14.42 -15.11 -2.27
N GLU A 345 -15.66 -14.64 -2.44
CA GLU A 345 -16.82 -15.01 -1.61
C GLU A 345 -16.52 -14.91 -0.12
N CYS A 346 -15.74 -13.89 0.29
CA CYS A 346 -15.24 -13.76 1.65
C CYS A 346 -16.02 -12.76 2.51
N GLY A 347 -17.16 -12.28 2.01
CA GLY A 347 -18.02 -11.32 2.70
C GLY A 347 -18.96 -10.59 1.74
N ALA A 348 -19.37 -9.39 2.14
CA ALA A 348 -20.27 -8.56 1.36
C ALA A 348 -19.91 -7.07 1.45
N CYS A 349 -20.19 -6.33 0.38
CA CYS A 349 -19.93 -4.91 0.31
C CYS A 349 -21.12 -4.15 -0.26
N VAL A 350 -21.26 -2.91 0.20
CA VAL A 350 -22.12 -1.88 -0.37
C VAL A 350 -21.26 -0.73 -0.91
N ASP A 351 -21.87 0.18 -1.64
CA ASP A 351 -21.18 1.34 -2.19
C ASP A 351 -20.51 2.19 -1.11
N ALA A 352 -19.35 2.74 -1.45
CA ALA A 352 -18.59 3.61 -0.56
C ALA A 352 -19.46 4.78 -0.04
N GLY A 353 -19.50 4.94 1.28
CA GLY A 353 -20.31 5.95 1.96
C GLY A 353 -21.74 5.52 2.28
N ASN A 354 -22.21 4.37 1.81
CA ASN A 354 -23.55 3.85 2.10
C ASN A 354 -23.59 3.21 3.50
N TYR A 355 -23.70 4.04 4.53
CA TYR A 355 -23.75 3.57 5.92
C TYR A 355 -25.02 2.78 6.25
N LYS A 356 -26.16 3.05 5.60
CA LYS A 356 -27.41 2.30 5.79
C LYS A 356 -27.26 0.87 5.30
N GLY A 357 -26.75 0.71 4.08
CA GLY A 357 -26.47 -0.62 3.54
C GLY A 357 -25.42 -1.39 4.36
N LEU A 358 -24.41 -0.70 4.93
CA LEU A 358 -23.46 -1.33 5.84
C LEU A 358 -24.16 -1.78 7.14
N ALA A 359 -25.08 -0.97 7.68
CA ALA A 359 -25.90 -1.36 8.84
C ALA A 359 -26.76 -2.60 8.55
N ASP A 360 -27.35 -2.68 7.34
CA ASP A 360 -28.12 -3.86 6.92
C ASP A 360 -27.25 -5.12 6.84
N LEU A 361 -26.01 -5.01 6.34
CA LEU A 361 -25.06 -6.12 6.34
C LEU A 361 -24.67 -6.54 7.76
N MET A 362 -24.39 -5.58 8.65
CA MET A 362 -24.07 -5.85 10.05
C MET A 362 -25.26 -6.52 10.75
N LYS A 363 -26.49 -6.03 10.53
CA LYS A 363 -27.72 -6.62 11.04
C LYS A 363 -27.92 -8.06 10.54
N SER A 364 -27.71 -8.28 9.24
CA SER A 364 -27.78 -9.63 8.65
C SER A 364 -26.83 -10.61 9.31
N TYR A 365 -25.60 -10.16 9.69
CA TYR A 365 -24.66 -11.00 10.42
C TYR A 365 -25.16 -11.29 11.85
N ILE A 366 -25.67 -10.28 12.56
CA ILE A 366 -26.21 -10.46 13.94
C ILE A 366 -27.34 -11.48 13.95
N GLU A 367 -28.26 -11.37 12.97
CA GLU A 367 -29.46 -12.20 12.91
C GLU A 367 -29.24 -13.60 12.31
N SER A 368 -28.22 -13.77 11.48
CA SER A 368 -27.97 -15.00 10.71
C SER A 368 -26.47 -15.19 10.42
N PRO A 369 -25.61 -15.39 11.45
CA PRO A 369 -24.16 -15.53 11.27
C PRO A 369 -23.78 -16.76 10.43
N GLU A 370 -24.64 -17.78 10.38
CA GLU A 370 -24.45 -18.99 9.58
C GLU A 370 -24.34 -18.74 8.07
N LYS A 371 -24.91 -17.64 7.56
CA LYS A 371 -24.77 -17.23 6.15
C LYS A 371 -23.32 -16.89 5.77
N TYR A 372 -22.50 -16.55 6.76
CA TYR A 372 -21.13 -16.12 6.58
C TYR A 372 -20.09 -17.19 7.01
N LYS A 373 -20.53 -18.41 7.32
CA LYS A 373 -19.69 -19.48 7.87
C LYS A 373 -18.49 -19.84 7.00
N ASP A 374 -18.65 -19.79 5.67
CA ASP A 374 -17.62 -20.18 4.70
C ASP A 374 -16.70 -19.00 4.31
N CYS A 375 -17.11 -17.76 4.60
CA CYS A 375 -16.39 -16.56 4.19
C CYS A 375 -14.94 -16.52 4.70
N GLY A 376 -14.70 -16.98 5.90
CA GLY A 376 -13.35 -17.02 6.48
C GLY A 376 -12.42 -18.00 5.78
N ALA A 377 -12.90 -19.20 5.47
CA ALA A 377 -12.15 -20.19 4.72
C ALA A 377 -11.88 -19.72 3.29
N ASN A 378 -12.87 -19.12 2.65
CA ASN A 378 -12.76 -18.52 1.33
C ASN A 378 -11.73 -17.38 1.30
N ALA A 379 -11.74 -16.50 2.30
CA ALA A 379 -10.75 -15.43 2.43
C ALA A 379 -9.32 -15.97 2.47
N ARG A 380 -9.07 -17.01 3.30
CA ARG A 380 -7.74 -17.64 3.42
C ARG A 380 -7.31 -18.34 2.13
N ARG A 381 -8.23 -19.05 1.47
CA ARG A 381 -7.95 -19.70 0.20
C ARG A 381 -7.51 -18.67 -0.84
N TYR A 382 -8.31 -17.63 -1.06
CA TYR A 382 -8.00 -16.56 -2.02
C TYR A 382 -6.68 -15.85 -1.68
N PHE A 383 -6.44 -15.58 -0.40
CA PHE A 383 -5.17 -15.01 0.05
C PHE A 383 -3.98 -15.89 -0.33
N THR A 384 -4.09 -17.21 -0.09
CA THR A 384 -3.01 -18.17 -0.38
C THR A 384 -2.71 -18.24 -1.87
N GLU A 385 -3.74 -18.19 -2.69
CA GLU A 385 -3.64 -18.29 -4.15
C GLU A 385 -3.12 -17.01 -4.81
N HIS A 386 -3.35 -15.82 -4.20
CA HIS A 386 -3.12 -14.54 -4.89
C HIS A 386 -2.20 -13.56 -4.14
N PHE A 387 -2.09 -13.61 -2.82
CA PHE A 387 -1.47 -12.53 -2.03
C PHE A 387 -0.30 -12.94 -1.15
N THR A 388 0.15 -14.18 -1.24
CA THR A 388 1.35 -14.61 -0.50
C THR A 388 2.60 -13.94 -1.05
N PHE A 389 3.61 -13.80 -0.19
CA PHE A 389 4.90 -13.28 -0.62
C PHE A 389 5.55 -14.14 -1.70
N GLU A 390 5.41 -15.45 -1.59
CA GLU A 390 5.92 -16.40 -2.58
C GLU A 390 5.25 -16.21 -3.95
N HIS A 391 3.91 -16.09 -3.98
CA HIS A 391 3.17 -15.81 -5.22
C HIS A 391 3.62 -14.50 -5.87
N TYR A 392 3.78 -13.44 -5.06
CA TYR A 392 4.26 -12.15 -5.51
C TYR A 392 5.67 -12.25 -6.12
N MET A 393 6.60 -12.89 -5.42
CA MET A 393 7.99 -13.03 -5.88
C MET A 393 8.09 -13.84 -7.17
N ASN A 394 7.33 -14.93 -7.28
CA ASN A 394 7.27 -15.73 -8.51
C ASN A 394 6.71 -14.92 -9.69
N GLY A 395 5.69 -14.09 -9.43
CA GLY A 395 5.12 -13.18 -10.43
C GLY A 395 6.14 -12.12 -10.88
N LEU A 396 6.80 -11.47 -9.94
CA LEU A 396 7.81 -10.44 -10.24
C LEU A 396 9.00 -11.02 -11.04
N GLU A 397 9.53 -12.17 -10.62
CA GLU A 397 10.64 -12.83 -11.32
C GLU A 397 10.27 -13.20 -12.75
N ARG A 398 9.09 -13.80 -12.96
CA ARG A 398 8.60 -14.16 -14.31
C ARG A 398 8.50 -12.92 -15.21
N GLU A 399 7.98 -11.81 -14.70
CA GLU A 399 7.86 -10.57 -15.47
C GLU A 399 9.24 -9.98 -15.82
N LEU A 400 10.20 -10.00 -14.88
CA LEU A 400 11.58 -9.57 -15.13
C LEU A 400 12.27 -10.46 -16.18
N GLN A 401 12.16 -11.78 -16.06
CA GLN A 401 12.72 -12.73 -17.02
C GLN A 401 12.13 -12.57 -18.42
N THR A 402 10.79 -12.41 -18.50
CA THR A 402 10.09 -12.19 -19.77
C THR A 402 10.54 -10.89 -20.44
N LEU A 403 10.84 -9.86 -19.66
CA LEU A 403 11.28 -8.57 -20.21
C LEU A 403 12.71 -8.64 -20.76
N ILE A 404 13.60 -9.40 -20.13
CA ILE A 404 14.99 -9.57 -20.59
C ILE A 404 15.07 -10.47 -21.84
N ALA A 405 14.14 -11.42 -21.99
CA ALA A 405 14.15 -12.37 -23.11
C ALA A 405 13.64 -11.76 -24.44
N LYS A 406 13.09 -10.55 -24.41
CA LYS A 406 12.66 -9.77 -25.59
C LYS A 406 13.81 -8.95 -26.18
#